data_847e8fc5e4ec9cc6a758b1c64d0a1e91
#
_entry.id   847e8fc5e4ec9cc6a758b1c64d0a1e91
#
_cell.length_a   1.000
_cell.length_b   1.000
_cell.length_c   1.000
_cell.angle_alpha   90.00
_cell.angle_beta   90.00
_cell.angle_gamma   90.00
#
_symmetry.space_group_name_H-M   'P 1'
#
loop_
_entity.id
_entity.type
_entity.pdbx_description
1 polymer ?
#
loop_
_entity_poly.entity_id
_entity_poly.type
_entity_poly.pdbx_seq_one_letter_code
_entity_poly.pdbx_strand_id
1 'polypeptide(L)'
;DFLNRVNPKDINKLQLEGLVKSGAFDSFGETRKSLMDSYPDSIKMADQNSKNIQQGQSDIFGFQDETIRTETFKNHEEWNSLKKLTFERDVLGFYLSGHPINEYKSDLKNLISNDINNIKKKYKSNSKDKTSYRIAGVINSIRRRTTSTNDKIAQINLGDDRDNIDVIVNNSMVEQDVNRDEIIVLDGYLNFDEYTNRISFRAKSINTIENARTLFATGIKISVINEQDLSNLIDTFDDLFSKENTIGNCLIRIDYVKSGI
;
A
#
# COMPACT_ATOMS: atom_id res chain seq x y z
N ASP A 1 -23.81 -19.93 4.76
CA ASP A 1 -24.58 -20.05 3.52
C ASP A 1 -23.69 -20.34 2.32
N PHE A 2 -22.62 -19.58 2.03
CA PHE A 2 -21.74 -19.80 0.87
C PHE A 2 -21.18 -21.23 0.79
N LEU A 3 -20.57 -21.74 1.87
CA LEU A 3 -19.97 -23.08 1.91
C LEU A 3 -21.01 -24.22 1.84
N ASN A 4 -22.27 -23.96 2.21
CA ASN A 4 -23.35 -24.95 2.06
C ASN A 4 -23.88 -25.01 0.62
N ARG A 5 -23.70 -23.95 -0.17
CA ARG A 5 -24.13 -23.90 -1.58
C ARG A 5 -23.04 -24.36 -2.55
N VAL A 6 -21.80 -24.16 -2.19
CA VAL A 6 -20.64 -24.61 -2.96
C VAL A 6 -20.23 -25.98 -2.43
N ASN A 7 -20.10 -26.96 -3.34
CA ASN A 7 -19.64 -28.28 -2.92
C ASN A 7 -18.23 -28.17 -2.31
N PRO A 8 -18.01 -28.62 -1.05
CA PRO A 8 -16.70 -28.54 -0.39
C PRO A 8 -15.56 -29.23 -1.15
N LYS A 9 -15.86 -30.11 -2.12
CA LYS A 9 -14.85 -30.74 -2.98
C LYS A 9 -14.39 -29.85 -4.12
N ASP A 10 -15.17 -28.85 -4.48
CA ASP A 10 -14.91 -27.97 -5.62
C ASP A 10 -14.14 -26.71 -5.23
N ILE A 11 -14.03 -26.41 -3.93
CA ILE A 11 -13.28 -25.28 -3.40
C ILE A 11 -12.21 -25.76 -2.42
N ASN A 12 -10.97 -25.42 -2.68
CA ASN A 12 -9.88 -25.73 -1.76
C ASN A 12 -9.57 -24.56 -0.82
N LYS A 13 -8.78 -24.86 0.21
CA LYS A 13 -8.35 -23.88 1.22
C LYS A 13 -7.72 -22.64 0.59
N LEU A 14 -6.82 -22.80 -0.39
CA LEU A 14 -6.10 -21.70 -1.02
C LEU A 14 -7.04 -20.77 -1.80
N GLN A 15 -8.04 -21.36 -2.49
CA GLN A 15 -9.04 -20.58 -3.20
C GLN A 15 -9.91 -19.75 -2.25
N LEU A 16 -10.31 -20.35 -1.11
CA LEU A 16 -11.10 -19.64 -0.11
C LEU A 16 -10.31 -18.51 0.55
N GLU A 17 -9.05 -18.76 0.90
CA GLU A 17 -8.13 -17.72 1.37
C GLU A 17 -7.99 -16.58 0.34
N GLY A 18 -7.87 -16.93 -0.93
CA GLY A 18 -7.82 -15.97 -2.02
C GLY A 18 -9.07 -15.09 -2.10
N LEU A 19 -10.27 -15.70 -1.98
CA LEU A 19 -11.53 -14.96 -1.96
C LEU A 19 -11.63 -14.01 -0.76
N VAL A 20 -11.21 -14.44 0.44
CA VAL A 20 -11.17 -13.56 1.62
C VAL A 20 -10.18 -12.43 1.41
N LYS A 21 -8.95 -12.73 0.99
CA LYS A 21 -7.88 -11.74 0.77
C LYS A 21 -8.24 -10.71 -0.30
N SER A 22 -8.95 -11.12 -1.33
CA SER A 22 -9.41 -10.23 -2.40
C SER A 22 -10.59 -9.33 -2.02
N GLY A 23 -11.24 -9.57 -0.88
CA GLY A 23 -12.43 -8.85 -0.45
C GLY A 23 -13.73 -9.32 -1.08
N ALA A 24 -13.76 -10.51 -1.70
CA ALA A 24 -14.97 -11.06 -2.32
C ALA A 24 -16.14 -11.24 -1.32
N PHE A 25 -15.85 -11.27 -0.04
CA PHE A 25 -16.83 -11.45 1.04
C PHE A 25 -17.09 -10.19 1.88
N ASP A 26 -16.57 -9.03 1.48
CA ASP A 26 -16.75 -7.77 2.24
C ASP A 26 -18.23 -7.39 2.43
N SER A 27 -19.10 -7.83 1.50
CA SER A 27 -20.55 -7.63 1.59
C SER A 27 -21.22 -8.39 2.74
N PHE A 28 -20.53 -9.32 3.39
CA PHE A 28 -21.09 -10.05 4.54
C PHE A 28 -21.06 -9.24 5.83
N GLY A 29 -20.36 -8.11 5.85
CA GLY A 29 -20.27 -7.22 7.02
C GLY A 29 -19.23 -7.63 8.06
N GLU A 30 -18.54 -8.76 7.84
CA GLU A 30 -17.45 -9.22 8.71
C GLU A 30 -16.10 -8.72 8.23
N THR A 31 -15.13 -8.56 9.13
CA THR A 31 -13.77 -8.19 8.76
C THR A 31 -13.09 -9.34 8.00
N ARG A 32 -12.26 -9.02 7.04
CA ARG A 32 -11.49 -10.03 6.29
C ARG A 32 -10.63 -10.88 7.22
N LYS A 33 -10.10 -10.29 8.30
CA LYS A 33 -9.35 -10.99 9.33
C LYS A 33 -10.22 -12.00 10.08
N SER A 34 -11.43 -11.61 10.50
CA SER A 34 -12.38 -12.51 11.16
C SER A 34 -12.76 -13.70 10.28
N LEU A 35 -13.02 -13.43 9.00
CA LEU A 35 -13.28 -14.47 8.01
C LEU A 35 -12.07 -15.40 7.83
N MET A 36 -10.86 -14.87 7.75
CA MET A 36 -9.63 -15.65 7.60
C MET A 36 -9.38 -16.58 8.79
N ASP A 37 -9.67 -16.16 10.00
CA ASP A 37 -9.44 -16.94 11.21
C ASP A 37 -10.58 -17.95 11.49
N SER A 38 -11.75 -17.75 10.88
CA SER A 38 -12.95 -18.58 11.10
C SER A 38 -13.22 -19.61 10.00
N TYR A 39 -12.73 -19.38 8.75
CA TYR A 39 -13.05 -20.26 7.62
C TYR A 39 -12.64 -21.73 7.82
N PRO A 40 -11.56 -22.12 8.55
CA PRO A 40 -11.22 -23.52 8.73
C PRO A 40 -12.27 -24.30 9.49
N ASP A 41 -12.92 -23.65 10.46
CA ASP A 41 -14.00 -24.26 11.23
C ASP A 41 -15.29 -24.30 10.41
N SER A 42 -15.58 -23.26 9.64
CA SER A 42 -16.72 -23.21 8.72
C SER A 42 -16.65 -24.30 7.63
N ILE A 43 -15.46 -24.61 7.10
CA ILE A 43 -15.28 -25.74 6.16
C ILE A 43 -15.62 -27.07 6.82
N LYS A 44 -15.14 -27.34 8.05
CA LYS A 44 -15.43 -28.58 8.77
C LYS A 44 -16.92 -28.76 9.00
N MET A 45 -17.60 -27.66 9.40
CA MET A 45 -19.05 -27.67 9.59
C MET A 45 -19.81 -27.98 8.30
N ALA A 46 -19.41 -27.33 7.19
CA ALA A 46 -20.03 -27.58 5.89
C ALA A 46 -19.83 -29.02 5.39
N ASP A 47 -18.63 -29.56 5.60
CA ASP A 47 -18.32 -30.98 5.28
C ASP A 47 -19.16 -31.95 6.10
N GLN A 48 -19.36 -31.64 7.39
CA GLN A 48 -20.18 -32.49 8.27
C GLN A 48 -21.67 -32.43 7.89
N ASN A 49 -22.17 -31.23 7.58
CA ASN A 49 -23.53 -31.03 7.09
C ASN A 49 -23.77 -31.78 5.76
N SER A 50 -22.83 -31.72 4.82
CA SER A 50 -22.92 -32.43 3.55
C SER A 50 -22.98 -33.95 3.73
N LYS A 51 -22.18 -34.50 4.65
CA LYS A 51 -22.20 -35.95 4.99
C LYS A 51 -23.52 -36.38 5.64
N ASN A 52 -24.06 -35.59 6.55
CA ASN A 52 -25.34 -35.85 7.20
C ASN A 52 -26.48 -35.90 6.17
N ILE A 53 -26.50 -34.95 5.23
CA ILE A 53 -27.49 -34.93 4.15
C ILE A 53 -27.37 -36.15 3.25
N GLN A 54 -26.15 -36.58 2.88
CA GLN A 54 -25.92 -37.76 2.03
C GLN A 54 -26.28 -39.08 2.71
N GLN A 55 -26.17 -39.15 4.03
CA GLN A 55 -26.50 -40.34 4.80
C GLN A 55 -28.01 -40.46 5.13
N GLY A 56 -28.84 -39.56 4.63
CA GLY A 56 -30.27 -39.56 4.86
C GLY A 56 -30.68 -39.37 6.32
N GLN A 57 -29.76 -38.91 7.16
CA GLN A 57 -30.05 -38.45 8.51
C GLN A 57 -30.72 -37.09 8.45
N SER A 58 -31.94 -37.02 7.94
CA SER A 58 -32.83 -35.90 8.25
C SER A 58 -33.17 -36.04 9.74
N ASP A 59 -32.86 -34.99 10.46
CA ASP A 59 -33.08 -34.88 11.89
C ASP A 59 -34.54 -35.25 12.23
N ILE A 60 -34.75 -36.40 12.86
CA ILE A 60 -36.08 -36.96 13.17
C ILE A 60 -36.85 -36.03 14.14
N PHE A 61 -36.16 -35.06 14.72
CA PHE A 61 -36.75 -34.18 15.72
C PHE A 61 -37.18 -32.80 15.24
N GLY A 62 -37.00 -32.43 13.94
CA GLY A 62 -37.58 -31.22 13.37
C GLY A 62 -37.23 -29.92 14.09
N PHE A 63 -36.34 -29.93 15.06
CA PHE A 63 -35.77 -28.77 15.67
C PHE A 63 -34.74 -28.19 14.71
N GLN A 64 -35.20 -27.35 13.80
CA GLN A 64 -34.37 -26.28 13.28
C GLN A 64 -34.03 -25.43 14.50
N ASP A 65 -33.00 -25.83 15.21
CA ASP A 65 -32.41 -24.99 16.22
C ASP A 65 -31.78 -23.82 15.46
N GLU A 66 -32.56 -22.72 15.31
CA GLU A 66 -32.08 -21.47 14.82
C GLU A 66 -30.88 -20.94 15.66
N THR A 67 -30.68 -21.54 16.84
CA THR A 67 -29.58 -21.30 17.77
C THR A 67 -28.23 -21.86 17.33
N ILE A 68 -28.17 -22.80 16.36
CA ILE A 68 -26.89 -23.33 15.84
C ILE A 68 -26.32 -22.43 14.69
N ARG A 69 -27.08 -21.44 14.23
CA ARG A 69 -26.70 -20.57 13.12
C ARG A 69 -25.90 -19.32 13.50
N THR A 70 -25.64 -19.06 14.74
CA THR A 70 -24.62 -18.10 15.10
C THR A 70 -23.26 -18.78 15.00
N GLU A 71 -22.76 -18.97 13.76
CA GLU A 71 -21.33 -19.01 13.55
C GLU A 71 -20.79 -17.76 14.23
N THR A 72 -20.29 -17.93 15.45
CA THR A 72 -19.57 -16.88 16.14
C THR A 72 -18.27 -16.72 15.39
N PHE A 73 -18.28 -15.85 14.38
CA PHE A 73 -17.03 -15.41 13.77
C PHE A 73 -16.15 -14.88 14.90
N LYS A 74 -14.91 -15.31 14.91
CA LYS A 74 -13.91 -14.75 15.81
C LYS A 74 -13.82 -13.26 15.49
N ASN A 75 -14.40 -12.43 16.34
CA ASN A 75 -14.43 -10.98 16.12
C ASN A 75 -13.02 -10.43 16.29
N HIS A 76 -12.38 -10.05 15.18
CA HIS A 76 -11.07 -9.45 15.14
C HIS A 76 -11.13 -8.06 14.51
N GLU A 77 -10.33 -7.14 15.04
CA GLU A 77 -10.05 -5.91 14.34
C GLU A 77 -9.53 -6.19 12.92
N GLU A 78 -9.97 -5.40 11.97
CA GLU A 78 -9.57 -5.53 10.58
C GLU A 78 -8.06 -5.30 10.39
N TRP A 79 -7.49 -5.91 9.37
CA TRP A 79 -6.13 -5.60 8.96
C TRP A 79 -6.00 -4.12 8.60
N ASN A 80 -4.82 -3.56 8.84
CA ASN A 80 -4.54 -2.21 8.38
C ASN A 80 -4.62 -2.12 6.84
N SER A 81 -4.78 -0.89 6.35
CA SER A 81 -4.97 -0.61 4.93
C SER A 81 -3.86 -1.21 4.06
N LEU A 82 -2.59 -1.02 4.41
CA LEU A 82 -1.45 -1.56 3.65
C LEU A 82 -1.49 -3.08 3.53
N LYS A 83 -1.82 -3.78 4.61
CA LYS A 83 -1.91 -5.25 4.60
C LYS A 83 -3.03 -5.75 3.71
N LYS A 84 -4.20 -5.08 3.72
CA LYS A 84 -5.31 -5.42 2.82
C LYS A 84 -4.89 -5.23 1.36
N LEU A 85 -4.29 -4.11 1.03
CA LEU A 85 -3.79 -3.82 -0.31
C LEU A 85 -2.73 -4.83 -0.77
N THR A 86 -1.81 -5.21 0.12
CA THR A 86 -0.82 -6.25 -0.19
C THR A 86 -1.49 -7.58 -0.52
N PHE A 87 -2.49 -7.99 0.26
CA PHE A 87 -3.23 -9.23 0.01
C PHE A 87 -4.04 -9.18 -1.30
N GLU A 88 -4.70 -8.07 -1.60
CA GLU A 88 -5.39 -7.89 -2.88
C GLU A 88 -4.42 -8.08 -4.05
N ARG A 89 -3.27 -7.40 -4.00
CA ARG A 89 -2.28 -7.52 -5.06
C ARG A 89 -1.69 -8.92 -5.18
N ASP A 90 -1.42 -9.61 -4.07
CA ASP A 90 -0.86 -10.96 -4.09
C ASP A 90 -1.81 -11.97 -4.73
N VAL A 91 -3.12 -11.76 -4.60
CA VAL A 91 -4.16 -12.64 -5.13
C VAL A 91 -4.63 -12.22 -6.52
N LEU A 92 -4.88 -10.92 -6.72
CA LEU A 92 -5.46 -10.38 -7.96
C LEU A 92 -4.40 -9.91 -8.95
N GLY A 93 -3.18 -9.64 -8.48
CA GLY A 93 -2.12 -9.04 -9.29
C GLY A 93 -2.15 -7.51 -9.33
N PHE A 94 -3.15 -6.87 -8.71
CA PHE A 94 -3.31 -5.41 -8.64
C PHE A 94 -3.99 -5.00 -7.33
N TYR A 95 -3.91 -3.71 -7.00
CA TYR A 95 -4.61 -3.11 -5.86
C TYR A 95 -6.05 -2.78 -6.28
N LEU A 96 -7.05 -3.26 -5.53
CA LEU A 96 -8.46 -3.08 -5.85
C LEU A 96 -9.11 -1.96 -5.02
N SER A 97 -8.95 -1.98 -3.70
CA SER A 97 -9.66 -1.06 -2.80
C SER A 97 -8.96 0.29 -2.62
N GLY A 98 -7.74 0.45 -3.15
CA GLY A 98 -6.96 1.68 -3.04
C GLY A 98 -5.55 1.50 -3.59
N HIS A 99 -4.65 2.42 -3.26
CA HIS A 99 -3.24 2.34 -3.63
C HIS A 99 -2.38 2.72 -2.42
N PRO A 100 -1.26 2.01 -2.13
CA PRO A 100 -0.44 2.27 -0.93
C PRO A 100 0.06 3.72 -0.83
N ILE A 101 0.32 4.36 -1.95
CA ILE A 101 0.77 5.76 -2.01
C ILE A 101 -0.25 6.76 -1.42
N ASN A 102 -1.53 6.36 -1.32
CA ASN A 102 -2.60 7.25 -0.86
C ASN A 102 -2.43 7.65 0.61
N GLU A 103 -1.82 6.80 1.43
CA GLU A 103 -1.52 7.11 2.83
C GLU A 103 -0.51 8.27 2.97
N TYR A 104 0.32 8.45 1.94
CA TYR A 104 1.38 9.47 1.93
C TYR A 104 1.05 10.68 1.05
N LYS A 105 -0.18 10.79 0.53
CA LYS A 105 -0.55 11.89 -0.39
C LYS A 105 -0.33 13.29 0.18
N SER A 106 -0.59 13.49 1.45
CA SER A 106 -0.39 14.78 2.12
C SER A 106 1.08 15.21 2.10
N ASP A 107 1.96 14.27 2.38
CA ASP A 107 3.41 14.50 2.40
C ASP A 107 3.95 14.68 0.98
N LEU A 108 3.57 13.75 0.11
CA LEU A 108 4.04 13.74 -1.28
C LEU A 108 3.63 14.98 -2.06
N LYS A 109 2.47 15.56 -1.76
CA LYS A 109 2.00 16.80 -2.41
C LYS A 109 3.04 17.93 -2.35
N ASN A 110 3.82 17.99 -1.27
CA ASN A 110 4.84 19.00 -1.06
C ASN A 110 6.25 18.53 -1.44
N LEU A 111 6.46 17.22 -1.56
CA LEU A 111 7.74 16.62 -1.85
C LEU A 111 7.97 16.37 -3.34
N ILE A 112 6.92 16.05 -4.11
CA ILE A 112 7.04 15.73 -5.53
C ILE A 112 6.68 16.91 -6.43
N SER A 113 7.23 16.93 -7.63
CA SER A 113 6.97 17.97 -8.63
C SER A 113 5.63 17.76 -9.33
N ASN A 114 5.31 16.52 -9.68
CA ASN A 114 4.10 16.12 -10.38
C ASN A 114 3.90 14.61 -10.26
N ASP A 115 2.68 14.11 -10.52
CA ASP A 115 2.40 12.71 -10.71
C ASP A 115 2.99 12.16 -12.05
N ILE A 116 3.12 10.84 -12.13
CA ILE A 116 3.72 10.16 -13.29
C ILE A 116 2.98 10.47 -14.59
N ASN A 117 1.66 10.46 -14.56
CA ASN A 117 0.84 10.74 -15.74
C ASN A 117 1.07 12.18 -16.26
N ASN A 118 1.11 13.16 -15.36
CA ASN A 118 1.29 14.56 -15.73
C ASN A 118 2.68 14.84 -16.33
N ILE A 119 3.74 14.24 -15.79
CA ILE A 119 5.07 14.43 -16.36
C ILE A 119 5.19 13.78 -17.74
N LYS A 120 4.60 12.61 -17.95
CA LYS A 120 4.56 11.95 -19.25
C LYS A 120 3.82 12.80 -20.29
N LYS A 121 2.67 13.38 -19.92
CA LYS A 121 1.89 14.27 -20.82
C LYS A 121 2.63 15.55 -21.19
N LYS A 122 3.39 16.12 -20.26
CA LYS A 122 4.17 17.34 -20.49
C LYS A 122 5.43 17.07 -21.30
N TYR A 123 5.90 15.84 -21.32
CA TYR A 123 7.13 15.49 -22.03
C TYR A 123 6.95 15.60 -23.54
N LYS A 124 7.81 16.38 -24.17
CA LYS A 124 7.88 16.45 -25.66
C LYS A 124 9.06 15.60 -26.11
N SER A 125 8.79 14.61 -26.94
CA SER A 125 9.77 13.63 -27.43
C SER A 125 11.01 14.24 -28.08
N ASN A 126 10.87 15.40 -28.70
CA ASN A 126 11.98 16.14 -29.35
C ASN A 126 12.69 17.13 -28.42
N SER A 127 12.34 17.16 -27.16
CA SER A 127 12.98 18.07 -26.20
C SER A 127 14.35 17.51 -25.81
N LYS A 128 15.41 18.23 -26.15
CA LYS A 128 16.74 18.01 -25.57
C LYS A 128 16.82 18.48 -24.11
N ASP A 129 15.73 19.04 -23.63
CA ASP A 129 15.64 19.61 -22.30
C ASP A 129 15.48 18.51 -21.25
N LYS A 130 16.52 18.34 -20.44
CA LYS A 130 16.55 17.38 -19.32
C LYS A 130 15.97 18.02 -18.06
N THR A 131 14.72 18.48 -18.15
CA THR A 131 14.01 18.98 -16.98
C THR A 131 14.04 17.94 -15.87
N SER A 132 14.51 18.34 -14.70
CA SER A 132 14.55 17.48 -13.53
C SER A 132 13.17 17.45 -12.88
N TYR A 133 12.70 16.24 -12.59
CA TYR A 133 11.46 16.00 -11.89
C TYR A 133 11.74 15.20 -10.62
N ARG A 134 10.93 15.44 -9.59
CA ARG A 134 10.84 14.58 -8.43
C ARG A 134 9.50 13.86 -8.48
N ILE A 135 9.54 12.54 -8.46
CA ILE A 135 8.38 11.66 -8.52
C ILE A 135 8.41 10.68 -7.36
N ALA A 136 7.26 10.14 -6.99
CA ALA A 136 7.16 9.08 -6.02
C ALA A 136 6.25 7.97 -6.54
N GLY A 137 6.47 6.76 -6.06
CA GLY A 137 5.66 5.62 -6.42
C GLY A 137 6.01 4.38 -5.63
N VAL A 138 5.23 3.35 -5.83
CA VAL A 138 5.45 2.01 -5.30
C VAL A 138 6.26 1.20 -6.28
N ILE A 139 7.22 0.45 -5.81
CA ILE A 139 8.02 -0.47 -6.62
C ILE A 139 7.19 -1.70 -6.96
N ASN A 140 6.66 -1.79 -8.18
CA ASN A 140 5.92 -2.95 -8.65
C ASN A 140 6.82 -4.13 -8.99
N SER A 141 7.97 -3.86 -9.60
CA SER A 141 8.97 -4.88 -9.94
C SER A 141 10.35 -4.29 -10.10
N ILE A 142 11.38 -5.11 -9.86
CA ILE A 142 12.79 -4.76 -10.03
C ILE A 142 13.44 -5.82 -10.91
N ARG A 143 14.12 -5.39 -11.97
CA ARG A 143 14.95 -6.24 -12.83
C ARG A 143 16.37 -5.72 -12.83
N ARG A 144 17.30 -6.50 -12.31
CA ARG A 144 18.73 -6.18 -12.32
C ARG A 144 19.38 -6.79 -13.56
N ARG A 145 20.19 -6.03 -14.25
CA ARG A 145 20.90 -6.46 -15.46
C ARG A 145 22.34 -5.94 -15.44
N THR A 146 23.23 -6.69 -16.07
CA THR A 146 24.57 -6.21 -16.38
C THR A 146 24.60 -5.81 -17.85
N THR A 147 25.11 -4.62 -18.14
CA THR A 147 25.25 -4.13 -19.52
C THR A 147 26.43 -4.83 -20.21
N SER A 148 26.52 -4.68 -21.53
CA SER A 148 27.70 -5.17 -22.31
C SER A 148 29.02 -4.52 -21.87
N THR A 149 28.97 -3.35 -21.23
CA THR A 149 30.10 -2.63 -20.65
C THR A 149 30.40 -3.03 -19.20
N ASN A 150 29.78 -4.12 -18.72
CA ASN A 150 29.89 -4.64 -17.36
C ASN A 150 29.36 -3.71 -16.26
N ASP A 151 28.57 -2.70 -16.63
CA ASP A 151 27.88 -1.85 -15.66
C ASP A 151 26.61 -2.55 -15.16
N LYS A 152 26.41 -2.55 -13.86
CA LYS A 152 25.13 -3.03 -13.28
C LYS A 152 24.10 -1.91 -13.38
N ILE A 153 22.96 -2.22 -13.93
CA ILE A 153 21.79 -1.35 -13.97
C ILE A 153 20.58 -2.05 -13.37
N ALA A 154 19.67 -1.30 -12.78
CA ALA A 154 18.37 -1.82 -12.42
C ALA A 154 17.28 -1.08 -13.21
N GLN A 155 16.31 -1.84 -13.68
CA GLN A 155 15.07 -1.34 -14.21
C GLN A 155 13.98 -1.60 -13.17
N ILE A 156 13.40 -0.52 -12.66
CA ILE A 156 12.32 -0.54 -11.67
C ILE A 156 11.03 -0.13 -12.38
N ASN A 157 9.98 -0.93 -12.28
CA ASN A 157 8.64 -0.46 -12.64
C ASN A 157 8.06 0.24 -11.43
N LEU A 158 7.89 1.57 -11.53
CA LEU A 158 7.37 2.43 -10.49
C LEU A 158 5.94 2.83 -10.83
N GLY A 159 5.00 2.66 -9.89
CA GLY A 159 3.60 3.04 -10.06
C GLY A 159 3.13 4.03 -9.01
N ASP A 160 2.35 5.01 -9.44
CA ASP A 160 1.50 5.80 -8.55
C ASP A 160 0.02 5.34 -8.69
N ASP A 161 -0.92 6.08 -8.11
CA ASP A 161 -2.35 5.75 -8.19
C ASP A 161 -2.97 6.00 -9.57
N ARG A 162 -2.20 6.47 -10.57
CA ARG A 162 -2.69 6.87 -11.89
C ARG A 162 -1.98 6.20 -13.05
N ASP A 163 -0.68 5.98 -12.93
CA ASP A 163 0.13 5.47 -14.04
C ASP A 163 1.40 4.78 -13.52
N ASN A 164 2.10 4.10 -14.43
CA ASN A 164 3.36 3.43 -14.15
C ASN A 164 4.45 3.97 -15.08
N ILE A 165 5.70 3.96 -14.63
CA ILE A 165 6.85 4.33 -15.44
C ILE A 165 8.02 3.38 -15.18
N ASP A 166 8.74 3.04 -16.25
CA ASP A 166 9.99 2.31 -16.12
C ASP A 166 11.10 3.28 -15.74
N VAL A 167 11.74 3.01 -14.61
CA VAL A 167 12.84 3.78 -14.05
C VAL A 167 14.14 3.04 -14.30
N ILE A 168 15.13 3.72 -14.86
CA ILE A 168 16.49 3.19 -15.06
C ILE A 168 17.39 3.78 -13.99
N VAL A 169 18.04 2.92 -13.24
CA VAL A 169 18.90 3.23 -12.11
C VAL A 169 20.31 2.71 -12.39
N ASN A 170 21.32 3.53 -12.17
CA ASN A 170 22.73 3.19 -12.38
C ASN A 170 23.33 2.44 -11.19
N ASN A 171 24.48 1.84 -11.39
CA ASN A 171 25.18 0.91 -10.51
C ASN A 171 25.31 1.38 -9.06
N SER A 172 25.73 2.63 -8.82
CA SER A 172 25.93 3.16 -7.46
C SER A 172 24.65 3.28 -6.63
N MET A 173 23.50 3.28 -7.28
CA MET A 173 22.18 3.33 -6.63
C MET A 173 21.52 1.96 -6.52
N VAL A 174 22.00 0.95 -7.30
CA VAL A 174 21.45 -0.42 -7.27
C VAL A 174 21.84 -1.15 -5.98
N GLU A 175 22.89 -0.70 -5.31
CA GLU A 175 23.39 -1.25 -4.04
C GLU A 175 22.53 -0.80 -2.84
N GLN A 176 21.63 0.17 -3.01
CA GLN A 176 20.65 0.48 -2.00
C GLN A 176 19.63 -0.67 -1.93
N ASP A 177 19.35 -1.13 -0.72
CA ASP A 177 18.34 -2.16 -0.46
C ASP A 177 16.94 -1.59 -0.73
N VAL A 178 16.55 -1.59 -1.99
CA VAL A 178 15.18 -1.28 -2.41
C VAL A 178 14.47 -2.57 -2.78
N ASN A 179 13.29 -2.76 -2.20
CA ASN A 179 12.50 -3.96 -2.34
C ASN A 179 11.19 -3.67 -3.07
N ARG A 180 10.59 -4.73 -3.57
CA ARG A 180 9.23 -4.66 -4.10
C ARG A 180 8.30 -4.18 -2.99
N ASP A 181 7.29 -3.39 -3.37
CA ASP A 181 6.25 -2.85 -2.50
C ASP A 181 6.66 -1.67 -1.62
N GLU A 182 7.91 -1.29 -1.66
CA GLU A 182 8.37 -0.07 -1.01
C GLU A 182 7.95 1.16 -1.81
N ILE A 183 7.66 2.23 -1.08
CA ILE A 183 7.39 3.54 -1.66
C ILE A 183 8.71 4.31 -1.65
N ILE A 184 9.10 4.78 -2.83
CA ILE A 184 10.33 5.55 -3.01
C ILE A 184 10.06 6.90 -3.66
N VAL A 185 10.93 7.84 -3.37
CA VAL A 185 10.98 9.17 -3.98
C VAL A 185 12.24 9.27 -4.83
N LEU A 186 12.08 9.64 -6.09
CA LEU A 186 13.14 9.70 -7.08
C LEU A 186 13.32 11.11 -7.62
N ASP A 187 14.56 11.57 -7.68
CA ASP A 187 14.94 12.72 -8.54
C ASP A 187 15.52 12.20 -9.83
N GLY A 188 15.18 12.84 -10.95
CA GLY A 188 15.69 12.43 -12.25
C GLY A 188 15.06 13.18 -13.40
N TYR A 189 15.10 12.62 -14.58
CA TYR A 189 14.56 13.20 -15.80
C TYR A 189 13.94 12.13 -16.70
N LEU A 190 13.02 12.56 -17.55
CA LEU A 190 12.43 11.69 -18.56
C LEU A 190 13.39 11.49 -19.74
N ASN A 191 13.38 10.30 -20.28
CA ASN A 191 14.11 9.93 -21.48
C ASN A 191 13.17 9.18 -22.42
N PHE A 192 13.17 9.58 -23.68
CA PHE A 192 12.45 8.87 -24.72
C PHE A 192 13.41 7.94 -25.46
N ASP A 193 13.02 6.71 -25.58
CA ASP A 193 13.73 5.72 -26.35
C ASP A 193 13.05 5.59 -27.71
N GLU A 194 13.68 6.13 -28.76
CA GLU A 194 13.17 6.12 -30.12
C GLU A 194 12.99 4.70 -30.68
N TYR A 195 13.81 3.76 -30.23
CA TYR A 195 13.77 2.39 -30.72
C TYR A 195 12.57 1.62 -30.17
N THR A 196 12.31 1.75 -28.89
CA THR A 196 11.16 1.10 -28.22
C THR A 196 9.90 1.94 -28.22
N ASN A 197 9.98 3.20 -28.65
CA ASN A 197 8.91 4.21 -28.59
C ASN A 197 8.31 4.36 -27.19
N ARG A 198 9.17 4.31 -26.15
CA ARG A 198 8.74 4.37 -24.75
C ARG A 198 9.42 5.50 -24.01
N ILE A 199 8.67 6.08 -23.08
CA ILE A 199 9.19 7.03 -22.11
C ILE A 199 9.65 6.25 -20.88
N SER A 200 10.88 6.52 -20.45
CA SER A 200 11.47 6.01 -19.22
C SER A 200 11.93 7.16 -18.34
N PHE A 201 12.11 6.90 -17.05
CA PHE A 201 12.66 7.85 -16.11
C PHE A 201 14.10 7.45 -15.75
N ARG A 202 15.05 8.35 -15.89
CA ARG A 202 16.43 8.13 -15.46
C ARG A 202 16.64 8.74 -14.09
N ALA A 203 16.77 7.89 -13.09
CA ALA A 203 16.97 8.33 -11.72
C ALA A 203 18.39 8.88 -11.51
N LYS A 204 18.48 9.97 -10.76
CA LYS A 204 19.72 10.56 -10.23
C LYS A 204 19.90 10.25 -8.75
N SER A 205 18.78 10.08 -8.02
CA SER A 205 18.78 9.68 -6.62
C SER A 205 17.55 8.83 -6.32
N ILE A 206 17.68 7.99 -5.29
CA ILE A 206 16.60 7.18 -4.72
C ILE A 206 16.57 7.48 -3.23
N ASN A 207 15.38 7.79 -2.72
CA ASN A 207 15.18 8.05 -1.30
C ASN A 207 13.94 7.30 -0.81
N THR A 208 13.95 6.81 0.42
CA THR A 208 12.73 6.44 1.13
C THR A 208 11.90 7.70 1.44
N ILE A 209 10.66 7.54 1.85
CA ILE A 209 9.82 8.70 2.23
C ILE A 209 10.44 9.45 3.41
N GLU A 210 10.97 8.72 4.39
CA GLU A 210 11.62 9.28 5.58
C GLU A 210 12.84 10.13 5.20
N ASN A 211 13.70 9.59 4.34
CA ASN A 211 14.86 10.32 3.83
C ASN A 211 14.44 11.54 3.00
N ALA A 212 13.41 11.40 2.17
CA ALA A 212 12.89 12.50 1.38
C ALA A 212 12.32 13.63 2.25
N ARG A 213 11.63 13.30 3.34
CA ARG A 213 11.20 14.30 4.35
C ARG A 213 12.39 15.06 4.92
N THR A 214 13.41 14.34 5.35
CA THR A 214 14.61 14.93 5.94
C THR A 214 15.36 15.84 4.95
N LEU A 215 15.48 15.42 3.69
CA LEU A 215 16.26 16.13 2.68
C LEU A 215 15.50 17.31 2.05
N PHE A 216 14.18 17.20 1.93
CA PHE A 216 13.40 18.12 1.09
C PHE A 216 12.33 18.90 1.83
N ALA A 217 12.00 18.54 3.08
CA ALA A 217 11.06 19.32 3.87
C ALA A 217 11.70 20.68 4.23
N THR A 218 11.00 21.73 3.89
CA THR A 218 11.39 23.12 4.23
C THR A 218 10.72 23.62 5.49
N GLY A 219 9.70 22.93 5.96
CA GLY A 219 8.97 23.28 7.17
C GLY A 219 7.94 22.21 7.58
N ILE A 220 7.62 22.20 8.85
CA ILE A 220 6.56 21.40 9.45
C ILE A 220 5.47 22.35 9.90
N LYS A 221 4.23 22.06 9.50
CA LYS A 221 3.05 22.79 9.99
C LYS A 221 2.26 21.87 10.92
N ILE A 222 2.08 22.32 12.16
CA ILE A 222 1.29 21.61 13.16
C ILE A 222 0.04 22.45 13.45
N SER A 223 -1.13 21.86 13.29
CA SER A 223 -2.40 22.51 13.62
C SER A 223 -2.93 21.95 14.92
N VAL A 224 -3.12 22.81 15.92
CA VAL A 224 -3.60 22.44 17.25
C VAL A 224 -5.01 23.02 17.45
N ILE A 225 -5.94 22.19 17.93
CA ILE A 225 -7.36 22.57 18.03
C ILE A 225 -7.74 22.97 19.45
N ASN A 226 -7.06 22.45 20.47
CA ASN A 226 -7.35 22.72 21.87
C ASN A 226 -6.10 23.08 22.67
N GLU A 227 -6.31 23.69 23.86
CA GLU A 227 -5.22 24.16 24.72
C GLU A 227 -4.39 23.01 25.35
N GLN A 228 -5.05 21.88 25.60
CA GLN A 228 -4.36 20.71 26.18
C GLN A 228 -3.35 20.11 25.21
N ASP A 229 -3.71 20.00 23.93
CA ASP A 229 -2.81 19.51 22.88
C ASP A 229 -1.65 20.48 22.66
N LEU A 230 -1.87 21.79 22.79
CA LEU A 230 -0.80 22.79 22.72
C LEU A 230 0.20 22.64 23.88
N SER A 231 -0.29 22.44 25.11
CA SER A 231 0.57 22.19 26.26
C SER A 231 1.40 20.93 26.09
N ASN A 232 0.76 19.81 25.72
CA ASN A 232 1.42 18.54 25.46
C ASN A 232 2.49 18.65 24.35
N LEU A 233 2.21 19.45 23.32
CA LEU A 233 3.14 19.69 22.23
C LEU A 233 4.39 20.46 22.69
N ILE A 234 4.21 21.49 23.52
CA ILE A 234 5.30 22.27 24.12
C ILE A 234 6.20 21.35 24.97
N ASP A 235 5.60 20.58 25.87
CA ASP A 235 6.32 19.62 26.71
C ASP A 235 7.10 18.59 25.88
N THR A 236 6.51 18.13 24.78
CA THR A 236 7.17 17.20 23.84
C THR A 236 8.37 17.86 23.16
N PHE A 237 8.26 19.11 22.73
CA PHE A 237 9.36 19.84 22.12
C PHE A 237 10.48 20.10 23.12
N ASP A 238 10.16 20.51 24.35
CA ASP A 238 11.15 20.73 25.39
C ASP A 238 11.94 19.45 25.70
N ASP A 239 11.26 18.29 25.72
CA ASP A 239 11.91 16.99 25.89
C ASP A 239 12.80 16.59 24.69
N LEU A 240 12.35 16.81 23.47
CA LEU A 240 13.11 16.52 22.26
C LEU A 240 14.35 17.42 22.12
N PHE A 241 14.19 18.72 22.28
CA PHE A 241 15.30 19.66 22.12
C PHE A 241 16.31 19.64 23.29
N SER A 242 15.90 19.16 24.47
CA SER A 242 16.81 18.98 25.58
C SER A 242 17.70 17.74 25.44
N LYS A 243 17.25 16.73 24.73
CA LYS A 243 17.95 15.43 24.61
C LYS A 243 18.92 15.36 23.42
N GLU A 244 18.70 16.11 22.37
CA GLU A 244 19.51 16.06 21.16
C GLU A 244 20.06 17.46 20.79
N ASN A 245 21.39 17.57 20.78
CA ASN A 245 22.10 18.76 20.28
C ASN A 245 22.05 18.87 18.74
N THR A 246 20.97 18.47 18.10
CA THR A 246 20.80 18.53 16.65
C THR A 246 20.06 19.79 16.23
N ILE A 247 20.79 20.73 15.66
CA ILE A 247 20.22 21.92 15.06
C ILE A 247 19.72 21.54 13.66
N GLY A 248 18.40 21.41 13.52
CA GLY A 248 17.74 21.22 12.22
C GLY A 248 17.46 22.56 11.53
N ASN A 249 17.50 22.56 10.19
CA ASN A 249 17.15 23.74 9.39
C ASN A 249 15.67 23.78 8.98
N CYS A 250 14.83 22.92 9.54
CA CYS A 250 13.42 22.83 9.21
C CYS A 250 12.59 23.82 10.02
N LEU A 251 11.87 24.72 9.37
CA LEU A 251 10.99 25.67 10.04
C LEU A 251 9.78 24.94 10.64
N ILE A 252 9.51 25.16 11.93
CA ILE A 252 8.31 24.64 12.59
C ILE A 252 7.31 25.78 12.75
N ARG A 253 6.11 25.60 12.18
CA ARG A 253 5.00 26.52 12.34
C ARG A 253 3.87 25.85 13.09
N ILE A 254 3.45 26.44 14.20
CA ILE A 254 2.32 25.98 15.00
C ILE A 254 1.15 26.92 14.77
N ASP A 255 0.06 26.43 14.19
CA ASP A 255 -1.18 27.17 14.03
C ASP A 255 -2.19 26.68 15.10
N TYR A 256 -2.54 27.57 16.04
CA TYR A 256 -3.61 27.30 17.00
C TYR A 256 -4.95 27.78 16.43
N VAL A 257 -5.83 26.82 16.15
CA VAL A 257 -7.18 27.10 15.62
C VAL A 257 -8.16 27.09 16.79
N LYS A 258 -8.48 28.27 17.32
CA LYS A 258 -9.52 28.39 18.32
C LYS A 258 -10.86 28.08 17.65
N SER A 259 -11.53 26.99 18.06
CA SER A 259 -12.91 26.72 17.63
C SER A 259 -13.78 27.88 18.11
N GLY A 260 -14.21 28.74 17.17
CA GLY A 260 -15.16 29.79 17.43
C GLY A 260 -16.49 29.20 17.88
N ILE A 261 -17.03 29.73 18.96
CA ILE A 261 -18.40 29.54 19.42
C ILE A 261 -19.33 30.18 18.40
#